data_702a19a13aa27092089aa7ec1543eb99
#
_entry.id   702a19a13aa27092089aa7ec1543eb99
#
_cell.length_a   1.000
_cell.length_b   1.000
_cell.length_c   1.000
_cell.angle_alpha   90.00
_cell.angle_beta   90.00
_cell.angle_gamma   90.00
#
_symmetry.space_group_name_H-M   'P 1'
#
loop_
_entity.id
_entity.type
_entity.pdbx_description
1 polymer ?
#
loop_
_entity_poly.entity_id
_entity_poly.type
_entity_poly.pdbx_seq_one_letter_code
_entity_poly.pdbx_strand_id
1 'polypeptide(L)'
;MTSRTRDFACSALVARIDAPVGPLLFVNHLPSWQLNFERERELQAVALARVLEELATGQQCHVVVAGDFDADPAAASVRFWTGRQSLEGLSVCYRDAWESLHPQEPGHTFTPENPLVADPDWPFRRIDYILVRCGEHGGPTLAIRSCERIFDDPIEGVQVSDHYGLSAELTARS
;
A
#
# COMPACT_ATOMS: atom_id res chain seq x y z
N MET A 1 5.48 6.95 17.76
CA MET A 1 5.22 8.32 17.26
C MET A 1 3.76 8.63 17.43
N THR A 2 3.42 9.76 18.04
CA THR A 2 2.02 10.21 18.14
C THR A 2 1.70 11.04 16.91
N SER A 3 0.62 10.69 16.21
CA SER A 3 0.05 11.53 15.15
C SER A 3 -0.25 12.93 15.71
N ARG A 4 -0.01 13.98 14.93
CA ARG A 4 -0.41 15.35 15.27
C ARG A 4 -1.92 15.55 15.23
N THR A 5 -2.64 14.64 14.60
CA THR A 5 -4.10 14.67 14.55
C THR A 5 -4.68 13.91 15.73
N ARG A 6 -5.41 14.61 16.60
CA ARG A 6 -6.12 14.00 17.73
C ARG A 6 -7.40 13.28 17.30
N ASP A 7 -7.86 13.51 16.09
CA ASP A 7 -9.19 13.13 15.62
C ASP A 7 -9.19 11.83 14.80
N PHE A 8 -8.01 11.32 14.40
CA PHE A 8 -7.89 10.09 13.63
C PHE A 8 -6.67 9.28 14.09
N ALA A 9 -6.91 8.11 14.61
CA ALA A 9 -5.84 7.18 15.02
C ALA A 9 -5.31 6.47 13.78
N CYS A 10 -4.24 6.99 13.19
CA CYS A 10 -3.49 6.28 12.15
C CYS A 10 -2.86 5.04 12.75
N SER A 11 -3.06 3.89 12.13
CA SER A 11 -2.59 2.61 12.64
C SER A 11 -2.17 1.68 11.50
N ALA A 12 -1.33 0.70 11.84
CA ALA A 12 -1.09 -0.45 11.00
C ALA A 12 -1.47 -1.71 11.79
N LEU A 13 -2.23 -2.59 11.14
CA LEU A 13 -2.54 -3.91 11.68
C LEU A 13 -1.64 -4.93 10.99
N VAL A 14 -0.88 -5.70 11.78
CA VAL A 14 -0.01 -6.78 11.28
C VAL A 14 -0.60 -8.11 11.69
N ALA A 15 -0.93 -8.95 10.71
CA ALA A 15 -1.39 -10.32 10.92
C ALA A 15 -0.33 -11.31 10.42
N ARG A 16 -0.05 -12.34 11.21
CA ARG A 16 0.72 -13.50 10.76
C ARG A 16 -0.23 -14.57 10.26
N ILE A 17 0.00 -15.06 9.05
CA ILE A 17 -0.87 -16.02 8.35
C ILE A 17 -0.03 -17.19 7.89
N ASP A 18 -0.47 -18.40 8.18
CA ASP A 18 0.08 -19.63 7.57
C ASP A 18 -0.60 -19.81 6.21
N ALA A 19 -0.02 -19.20 5.19
CA ALA A 19 -0.55 -19.24 3.84
C ALA A 19 -0.03 -20.46 3.06
N PRO A 20 -0.73 -20.91 2.00
CA PRO A 20 -0.25 -22.00 1.14
C PRO A 20 1.13 -21.72 0.49
N VAL A 21 1.48 -20.45 0.34
CA VAL A 21 2.78 -20.00 -0.20
C VAL A 21 3.89 -19.96 0.86
N GLY A 22 3.57 -20.26 2.12
CA GLY A 22 4.47 -20.16 3.27
C GLY A 22 4.04 -19.07 4.26
N PRO A 23 4.79 -18.89 5.35
CA PRO A 23 4.48 -17.88 6.36
C PRO A 23 4.40 -16.48 5.73
N LEU A 24 3.34 -15.75 6.05
CA LEU A 24 3.03 -14.43 5.52
C LEU A 24 2.74 -13.45 6.66
N LEU A 25 3.39 -12.29 6.63
CA LEU A 25 2.95 -11.11 7.36
C LEU A 25 2.07 -10.29 6.41
N PHE A 26 0.78 -10.23 6.69
CA PHE A 26 -0.16 -9.37 5.99
C PHE A 26 -0.40 -8.11 6.83
N VAL A 27 -0.26 -6.96 6.20
CA VAL A 27 -0.30 -5.66 6.88
C VAL A 27 -1.34 -4.78 6.23
N ASN A 28 -2.29 -4.31 7.02
CA ASN A 28 -3.14 -3.19 6.63
C ASN A 28 -2.50 -1.89 7.12
N HIS A 29 -2.22 -0.96 6.22
CA HIS A 29 -1.59 0.32 6.51
C HIS A 29 -2.55 1.46 6.18
N LEU A 30 -2.83 2.31 7.17
CA LEU A 30 -3.68 3.50 7.04
C LEU A 30 -2.99 4.66 7.74
N PRO A 31 -2.17 5.44 7.04
CA PRO A 31 -1.47 6.61 7.58
C PRO A 31 -2.36 7.86 7.63
N SER A 32 -1.75 9.03 7.87
CA SER A 32 -2.44 10.32 7.90
C SER A 32 -2.94 10.73 6.53
N TRP A 33 -4.24 11.07 6.42
CA TRP A 33 -4.92 11.37 5.16
C TRP A 33 -4.71 12.80 4.66
N GLN A 34 -4.43 13.77 5.53
CA GLN A 34 -4.34 15.19 5.16
C GLN A 34 -3.26 15.42 4.10
N LEU A 35 -3.61 16.12 3.02
CA LEU A 35 -2.72 16.34 1.87
C LEU A 35 -1.37 16.96 2.26
N ASN A 36 -1.35 17.84 3.25
CA ASN A 36 -0.14 18.51 3.73
C ASN A 36 0.63 17.74 4.83
N PHE A 37 0.28 16.46 5.08
CA PHE A 37 0.88 15.63 6.13
C PHE A 37 1.84 14.57 5.56
N GLU A 38 2.51 14.85 4.43
CA GLU A 38 3.46 13.90 3.86
C GLU A 38 4.60 13.56 4.84
N ARG A 39 5.06 14.53 5.62
CA ARG A 39 6.07 14.27 6.65
C ARG A 39 5.59 13.28 7.72
N GLU A 40 4.34 13.35 8.10
CA GLU A 40 3.74 12.38 9.03
C GLU A 40 3.70 10.98 8.39
N ARG A 41 3.29 10.88 7.12
CA ARG A 41 3.27 9.62 6.35
C ARG A 41 4.68 9.01 6.22
N GLU A 42 5.69 9.83 5.95
CA GLU A 42 7.09 9.38 5.95
C GLU A 42 7.48 8.74 7.28
N LEU A 43 7.21 9.40 8.39
CA LEU A 43 7.55 8.93 9.73
C LEU A 43 6.77 7.66 10.11
N GLN A 44 5.51 7.58 9.72
CA GLN A 44 4.66 6.40 9.93
C GLN A 44 5.15 5.22 9.09
N ALA A 45 5.53 5.46 7.83
CA ALA A 45 6.11 4.44 6.96
C ALA A 45 7.43 3.89 7.53
N VAL A 46 8.34 4.76 7.99
CA VAL A 46 9.61 4.35 8.64
C VAL A 46 9.35 3.54 9.91
N ALA A 47 8.40 3.97 10.76
CA ALA A 47 8.08 3.27 11.99
C ALA A 47 7.55 1.86 11.71
N LEU A 48 6.62 1.73 10.75
CA LEU A 48 6.08 0.43 10.32
C LEU A 48 7.16 -0.45 9.68
N ALA A 49 7.96 0.11 8.76
CA ALA A 49 9.00 -0.65 8.08
C ALA A 49 10.03 -1.24 9.06
N ARG A 50 10.44 -0.50 10.11
CA ARG A 50 11.33 -1.03 11.15
C ARG A 50 10.75 -2.25 11.85
N VAL A 51 9.46 -2.20 12.19
CA VAL A 51 8.76 -3.35 12.81
C VAL A 51 8.71 -4.53 11.86
N LEU A 52 8.39 -4.30 10.58
CA LEU A 52 8.26 -5.38 9.60
C LEU A 52 9.61 -6.03 9.29
N GLU A 53 10.66 -5.24 9.11
CA GLU A 53 12.01 -5.79 8.87
C GLU A 53 12.53 -6.57 10.10
N GLU A 54 12.24 -6.11 11.32
CA GLU A 54 12.56 -6.86 12.53
C GLU A 54 11.79 -8.18 12.61
N LEU A 55 10.48 -8.18 12.34
CA LEU A 55 9.66 -9.39 12.33
C LEU A 55 10.04 -10.37 11.21
N ALA A 56 10.53 -9.86 10.09
CA ALA A 56 10.95 -10.69 8.95
C ALA A 56 12.38 -11.21 9.08
N THR A 57 13.22 -10.59 9.92
CA THR A 57 14.62 -10.97 10.10
C THR A 57 14.74 -12.40 10.65
N GLY A 58 15.56 -13.22 10.00
CA GLY A 58 15.80 -14.60 10.40
C GLY A 58 14.62 -15.56 10.16
N GLN A 59 13.54 -15.08 9.55
CA GLN A 59 12.39 -15.90 9.15
C GLN A 59 12.22 -15.84 7.63
N GLN A 60 12.05 -17.02 7.02
CA GLN A 60 11.65 -17.10 5.61
C GLN A 60 10.15 -16.81 5.52
N CYS A 61 9.78 -15.54 5.67
CA CYS A 61 8.39 -15.13 5.55
C CYS A 61 8.22 -14.07 4.46
N HIS A 62 7.09 -14.13 3.81
CA HIS A 62 6.64 -13.08 2.90
C HIS A 62 6.05 -11.91 3.69
N VAL A 63 6.16 -10.69 3.14
CA VAL A 63 5.48 -9.51 3.70
C VAL A 63 4.68 -8.86 2.59
N VAL A 64 3.41 -8.64 2.83
CA VAL A 64 2.51 -7.88 1.96
C VAL A 64 1.92 -6.73 2.76
N VAL A 65 2.14 -5.51 2.29
CA VAL A 65 1.55 -4.30 2.87
C VAL A 65 0.47 -3.81 1.92
N ALA A 66 -0.76 -3.73 2.41
CA ALA A 66 -1.91 -3.27 1.64
C ALA A 66 -2.69 -2.21 2.41
N GLY A 67 -3.45 -1.39 1.70
CA GLY A 67 -4.34 -0.39 2.29
C GLY A 67 -4.34 0.92 1.54
N ASP A 68 -5.04 1.88 2.12
CA ASP A 68 -5.04 3.26 1.70
C ASP A 68 -3.83 3.97 2.32
N PHE A 69 -2.92 4.46 1.49
CA PHE A 69 -1.69 5.15 1.89
C PHE A 69 -1.85 6.67 1.89
N ASP A 70 -3.00 7.18 1.41
CA ASP A 70 -3.27 8.61 1.26
C ASP A 70 -2.17 9.39 0.52
N ALA A 71 -1.39 8.72 -0.30
CA ALA A 71 -0.21 9.25 -0.97
C ALA A 71 -0.08 8.71 -2.40
N ASP A 72 0.22 9.59 -3.36
CA ASP A 72 0.45 9.21 -4.75
C ASP A 72 1.81 8.51 -4.94
N PRO A 73 2.02 7.78 -6.05
CA PRO A 73 3.28 7.05 -6.31
C PRO A 73 4.54 7.93 -6.29
N ALA A 74 4.39 9.23 -6.57
CA ALA A 74 5.48 10.21 -6.53
C ALA A 74 5.79 10.73 -5.11
N ALA A 75 4.93 10.49 -4.14
CA ALA A 75 5.13 10.91 -2.76
C ALA A 75 6.35 10.23 -2.13
N ALA A 76 7.02 10.92 -1.21
CA ALA A 76 8.24 10.42 -0.59
C ALA A 76 8.02 9.14 0.22
N SER A 77 6.86 9.05 0.92
CA SER A 77 6.45 7.87 1.68
C SER A 77 6.26 6.64 0.79
N VAL A 78 5.66 6.79 -0.40
CA VAL A 78 5.48 5.67 -1.35
C VAL A 78 6.80 5.31 -2.04
N ARG A 79 7.62 6.31 -2.42
CA ARG A 79 8.95 6.04 -2.97
C ARG A 79 9.86 5.33 -1.97
N PHE A 80 9.73 5.61 -0.68
CA PHE A 80 10.43 4.87 0.37
C PHE A 80 10.06 3.38 0.34
N TRP A 81 8.77 3.05 0.34
CA TRP A 81 8.32 1.66 0.26
C TRP A 81 8.82 0.96 -1.01
N THR A 82 8.82 1.65 -2.15
CA THR A 82 9.23 1.08 -3.44
C THR A 82 10.75 1.11 -3.69
N GLY A 83 11.57 1.47 -2.70
CA GLY A 83 13.03 1.45 -2.78
C GLY A 83 13.65 2.60 -3.57
N ARG A 84 12.86 3.63 -3.87
CA ARG A 84 13.29 4.80 -4.66
C ARG A 84 13.76 5.98 -3.80
N GLN A 85 13.63 5.86 -2.49
CA GLN A 85 14.05 6.88 -1.53
C GLN A 85 14.41 6.25 -0.19
N SER A 86 15.43 6.78 0.49
CA SER A 86 15.70 6.46 1.88
C SER A 86 15.08 7.53 2.80
N LEU A 87 14.56 7.11 3.95
CA LEU A 87 14.02 8.01 4.99
C LEU A 87 14.61 7.64 6.35
N GLU A 88 15.01 8.66 7.13
CA GLU A 88 15.54 8.48 8.49
C GLU A 88 16.67 7.41 8.57
N GLY A 89 17.51 7.33 7.53
CA GLY A 89 18.60 6.37 7.45
C GLY A 89 18.18 4.92 7.19
N LEU A 90 16.91 4.68 6.87
CA LEU A 90 16.37 3.37 6.51
C LEU A 90 16.07 3.30 5.01
N SER A 91 16.30 2.13 4.41
CA SER A 91 15.88 1.79 3.05
C SER A 91 15.20 0.44 3.07
N VAL A 92 14.08 0.33 2.39
CA VAL A 92 13.35 -0.92 2.16
C VAL A 92 13.02 -1.04 0.67
N CYS A 93 12.58 -2.21 0.23
CA CYS A 93 12.17 -2.40 -1.16
C CYS A 93 10.98 -3.34 -1.23
N TYR A 94 9.88 -2.82 -1.75
CA TYR A 94 8.66 -3.55 -2.04
C TYR A 94 8.26 -3.33 -3.49
N ARG A 95 7.61 -4.31 -4.11
CA ARG A 95 7.01 -4.17 -5.44
C ARG A 95 5.57 -3.79 -5.31
N ASP A 96 5.21 -2.71 -5.95
CA ASP A 96 3.83 -2.29 -6.16
C ASP A 96 3.18 -3.21 -7.19
N ALA A 97 2.08 -3.86 -6.81
CA ALA A 97 1.42 -4.85 -7.65
C ALA A 97 0.82 -4.21 -8.91
N TRP A 98 0.19 -3.02 -8.77
CA TRP A 98 -0.35 -2.30 -9.90
C TRP A 98 0.74 -1.89 -10.90
N GLU A 99 1.75 -1.17 -10.42
CA GLU A 99 2.85 -0.68 -11.27
C GLU A 99 3.60 -1.81 -11.97
N SER A 100 3.70 -2.99 -11.34
CA SER A 100 4.39 -4.15 -11.91
C SER A 100 3.70 -4.70 -13.15
N LEU A 101 2.38 -4.60 -13.25
CA LEU A 101 1.58 -5.16 -14.33
C LEU A 101 1.03 -4.10 -15.28
N HIS A 102 0.84 -2.88 -14.79
CA HIS A 102 0.25 -1.75 -15.52
C HIS A 102 1.17 -0.52 -15.50
N PRO A 103 2.43 -0.63 -16.00
CA PRO A 103 3.43 0.44 -15.86
C PRO A 103 3.09 1.73 -16.63
N GLN A 104 2.13 1.68 -17.52
CA GLN A 104 1.67 2.82 -18.33
C GLN A 104 0.29 3.35 -17.91
N GLU A 105 -0.35 2.72 -16.93
CA GLU A 105 -1.70 3.07 -16.50
C GLU A 105 -1.65 3.72 -15.11
N PRO A 106 -2.33 4.86 -14.92
CA PRO A 106 -2.29 5.56 -13.64
C PRO A 106 -2.94 4.76 -12.49
N GLY A 107 -3.97 3.95 -12.77
CA GLY A 107 -4.65 3.11 -11.79
C GLY A 107 -5.31 3.88 -10.65
N HIS A 108 -5.92 5.02 -10.96
CA HIS A 108 -6.53 5.87 -9.94
C HIS A 108 -7.57 5.10 -9.12
N THR A 109 -7.44 5.14 -7.81
CA THR A 109 -8.35 4.50 -6.85
C THR A 109 -9.26 5.50 -6.15
N PHE A 110 -8.92 6.78 -6.18
CA PHE A 110 -9.74 7.89 -5.69
C PHE A 110 -9.88 8.94 -6.79
N THR A 111 -11.12 9.22 -7.23
CA THR A 111 -11.38 10.12 -8.36
C THR A 111 -12.69 10.88 -8.17
N PRO A 112 -12.81 12.12 -8.72
CA PRO A 112 -14.09 12.84 -8.72
C PRO A 112 -15.17 12.18 -9.61
N GLU A 113 -14.84 11.16 -10.40
CA GLU A 113 -15.80 10.36 -11.16
C GLU A 113 -16.59 9.39 -10.26
N ASN A 114 -16.08 9.06 -9.08
CA ASN A 114 -16.80 8.24 -8.11
C ASN A 114 -17.96 9.06 -7.50
N PRO A 115 -19.20 8.58 -7.56
CA PRO A 115 -20.40 9.34 -7.15
C PRO A 115 -20.43 9.67 -5.63
N LEU A 116 -19.60 9.02 -4.82
CA LEU A 116 -19.48 9.31 -3.39
C LEU A 116 -18.43 10.37 -3.07
N VAL A 117 -17.58 10.76 -4.04
CA VAL A 117 -16.67 11.89 -3.89
C VAL A 117 -17.45 13.18 -4.07
N ALA A 118 -17.70 13.87 -2.96
CA ALA A 118 -18.60 15.03 -2.94
C ALA A 118 -18.01 16.30 -3.61
N ASP A 119 -16.68 16.42 -3.64
CA ASP A 119 -15.99 17.57 -4.20
C ASP A 119 -15.38 17.23 -5.56
N PRO A 120 -15.90 17.81 -6.66
CA PRO A 120 -15.41 17.55 -8.02
C PRO A 120 -14.01 18.12 -8.28
N ASP A 121 -13.48 18.97 -7.40
CA ASP A 121 -12.14 19.56 -7.52
C ASP A 121 -11.04 18.65 -6.96
N TRP A 122 -11.38 17.48 -6.37
CA TRP A 122 -10.38 16.51 -5.96
C TRP A 122 -9.58 16.00 -7.17
N PRO A 123 -8.26 15.89 -7.05
CA PRO A 123 -7.44 15.32 -8.11
C PRO A 123 -7.69 13.81 -8.26
N PHE A 124 -7.46 13.30 -9.45
CA PHE A 124 -7.36 11.86 -9.70
C PHE A 124 -6.12 11.32 -9.00
N ARG A 125 -6.28 10.32 -8.11
CA ARG A 125 -5.20 9.79 -7.28
C ARG A 125 -5.20 8.28 -7.25
N ARG A 126 -4.02 7.68 -7.27
CA ARG A 126 -3.80 6.30 -6.86
C ARG A 126 -3.19 6.31 -5.48
N ILE A 127 -3.97 5.98 -4.48
CA ILE A 127 -3.61 6.06 -3.06
C ILE A 127 -3.77 4.75 -2.32
N ASP A 128 -4.41 3.75 -2.94
CA ASP A 128 -4.51 2.40 -2.43
C ASP A 128 -3.44 1.51 -3.08
N TYR A 129 -2.83 0.65 -2.31
CA TYR A 129 -1.68 -0.17 -2.75
C TYR A 129 -1.76 -1.59 -2.23
N ILE A 130 -1.12 -2.49 -3.00
CA ILE A 130 -0.71 -3.84 -2.58
C ILE A 130 0.78 -3.95 -2.88
N LEU A 131 1.60 -3.94 -1.84
CA LEU A 131 3.05 -3.92 -1.92
C LEU A 131 3.62 -5.26 -1.44
N VAL A 132 4.46 -5.92 -2.24
CA VAL A 132 5.09 -7.19 -1.92
C VAL A 132 6.58 -6.97 -1.63
N ARG A 133 7.05 -7.38 -0.45
CA ARG A 133 8.45 -7.25 -0.05
C ARG A 133 9.39 -7.92 -1.05
N CYS A 134 10.50 -7.26 -1.39
CA CYS A 134 11.54 -7.83 -2.24
C CYS A 134 12.49 -8.71 -1.42
N GLY A 135 12.98 -9.78 -2.05
CA GLY A 135 14.08 -10.58 -1.55
C GLY A 135 15.44 -9.98 -1.94
N GLU A 136 16.53 -10.61 -1.48
CA GLU A 136 17.91 -10.20 -1.78
C GLU A 136 18.23 -10.12 -3.28
N HIS A 137 17.51 -10.91 -4.09
CA HIS A 137 17.64 -10.90 -5.55
C HIS A 137 16.98 -9.66 -6.21
N GLY A 138 16.37 -8.74 -5.42
CA GLY A 138 15.76 -7.50 -5.90
C GLY A 138 14.35 -7.64 -6.48
N GLY A 139 13.83 -8.86 -6.63
CA GLY A 139 12.44 -9.11 -7.03
C GLY A 139 11.52 -9.37 -5.82
N PRO A 140 10.19 -9.30 -6.00
CA PRO A 140 9.24 -9.58 -4.93
C PRO A 140 9.36 -11.03 -4.46
N THR A 141 9.14 -11.29 -3.17
CA THR A 141 9.21 -12.65 -2.60
C THR A 141 8.06 -13.56 -3.05
N LEU A 142 6.95 -12.98 -3.47
CA LEU A 142 5.84 -13.64 -4.16
C LEU A 142 5.75 -13.15 -5.60
N ALA A 143 5.37 -14.02 -6.53
CA ALA A 143 5.06 -13.62 -7.90
C ALA A 143 3.69 -12.92 -7.94
N ILE A 144 3.65 -11.72 -8.49
CA ILE A 144 2.42 -10.97 -8.74
C ILE A 144 1.86 -11.45 -10.08
N ARG A 145 0.71 -12.15 -10.06
CA ARG A 145 0.09 -12.75 -11.25
C ARG A 145 -0.98 -11.87 -11.88
N SER A 146 -1.77 -11.22 -11.03
CA SER A 146 -2.74 -10.21 -11.44
C SER A 146 -2.80 -9.09 -10.42
N CYS A 147 -3.23 -7.91 -10.85
CA CYS A 147 -3.64 -6.80 -10.02
C CYS A 147 -4.71 -6.04 -10.78
N GLU A 148 -5.89 -5.96 -10.23
CA GLU A 148 -7.06 -5.38 -10.89
C GLU A 148 -7.72 -4.38 -9.96
N ARG A 149 -8.28 -3.33 -10.54
CA ARG A 149 -9.17 -2.43 -9.81
C ARG A 149 -10.54 -3.08 -9.72
N ILE A 150 -11.17 -2.99 -8.57
CA ILE A 150 -12.47 -3.57 -8.26
C ILE A 150 -13.40 -2.52 -7.66
N PHE A 151 -14.71 -2.79 -7.70
CA PHE A 151 -15.77 -1.87 -7.24
C PHE A 151 -15.84 -0.56 -8.04
N ASP A 152 -15.44 -0.62 -9.31
CA ASP A 152 -15.50 0.50 -10.24
C ASP A 152 -16.95 0.89 -10.57
N ASP A 153 -17.80 -0.13 -10.66
CA ASP A 153 -19.21 0.03 -10.92
C ASP A 153 -20.06 -0.24 -9.67
N PRO A 154 -21.18 0.46 -9.52
CA PRO A 154 -22.14 0.17 -8.46
C PRO A 154 -22.66 -1.28 -8.52
N ILE A 155 -22.68 -1.97 -7.38
CA ILE A 155 -23.28 -3.30 -7.24
C ILE A 155 -24.74 -3.11 -6.87
N GLU A 156 -25.66 -3.61 -7.72
CA GLU A 156 -27.11 -3.45 -7.55
C GLU A 156 -27.55 -1.99 -7.33
N GLY A 157 -26.84 -1.05 -7.98
CA GLY A 157 -27.10 0.38 -7.86
C GLY A 157 -26.50 1.06 -6.62
N VAL A 158 -25.71 0.34 -5.83
CA VAL A 158 -25.03 0.87 -4.63
C VAL A 158 -23.54 0.99 -4.89
N GLN A 159 -23.01 2.20 -4.82
CA GLN A 159 -21.57 2.44 -4.75
C GLN A 159 -21.09 2.15 -3.33
N VAL A 160 -20.16 1.21 -3.17
CA VAL A 160 -19.78 0.66 -1.87
C VAL A 160 -18.75 1.51 -1.10
N SER A 161 -18.01 2.37 -1.80
CA SER A 161 -16.98 3.25 -1.22
C SER A 161 -16.72 4.42 -2.15
N ASP A 162 -16.21 5.52 -1.63
CA ASP A 162 -15.61 6.64 -2.37
C ASP A 162 -14.24 6.30 -2.97
N HIS A 163 -13.65 5.15 -2.57
CA HIS A 163 -12.50 4.56 -3.24
C HIS A 163 -12.93 3.39 -4.16
N TYR A 164 -12.11 3.13 -5.17
CA TYR A 164 -12.08 1.84 -5.87
C TYR A 164 -11.06 0.93 -5.17
N GLY A 165 -11.40 -0.34 -5.02
CA GLY A 165 -10.51 -1.31 -4.39
C GLY A 165 -9.45 -1.84 -5.35
N LEU A 166 -8.45 -2.55 -4.79
CA LEU A 166 -7.50 -3.35 -5.55
C LEU A 166 -7.60 -4.83 -5.14
N SER A 167 -7.50 -5.70 -6.12
CA SER A 167 -7.37 -7.15 -5.93
C SER A 167 -6.14 -7.66 -6.64
N ALA A 168 -5.33 -8.51 -5.98
CA ALA A 168 -4.15 -9.10 -6.59
C ALA A 168 -4.07 -10.59 -6.31
N GLU A 169 -3.63 -11.36 -7.30
CA GLU A 169 -3.25 -12.76 -7.12
C GLU A 169 -1.74 -12.85 -6.93
N LEU A 170 -1.33 -13.45 -5.79
CA LEU A 170 0.06 -13.66 -5.41
C LEU A 170 0.34 -15.16 -5.28
N THR A 171 1.41 -15.63 -5.91
CA THR A 171 1.80 -17.05 -5.88
C THR A 171 3.25 -17.24 -5.44
N ALA A 172 3.60 -18.46 -5.04
CA ALA A 172 5.01 -18.80 -4.83
C ALA A 172 5.80 -18.53 -6.12
N ARG A 173 7.05 -18.12 -5.96
CA ARG A 173 7.97 -18.03 -7.11
C ARG A 173 8.50 -19.43 -7.42
N SER A 174 8.46 -19.77 -8.69
CA SER A 174 9.08 -20.99 -9.24
C SER A 174 10.59 -20.81 -9.35
#